data_10df5e23476c9e3cdab2cb7d6ee11dcf
#
_entry.id   10df5e23476c9e3cdab2cb7d6ee11dcf
#
_cell.length_a   1.000
_cell.length_b   1.000
_cell.length_c   1.000
_cell.angle_alpha   90.00
_cell.angle_beta   90.00
_cell.angle_gamma   90.00
#
_symmetry.space_group_name_H-M   'P 1'
#
loop_
_entity.id
_entity.type
_entity.pdbx_description
1 polymer ?
#
loop_
_entity_poly.entity_id
_entity_poly.type
_entity_poly.pdbx_seq_one_letter_code
_entity_poly.pdbx_strand_id
1 'polypeptide(L)'
;MPTTVIFEDAVASVAAEAQDEDLWLAPSELARLGWALKPEGLCRGPLCVPIPPARRAELVRADGAVNLGALARHRGQVVVHDAERGVWVCGPAGEVRDAARRSLAAPDFTLPDLDGRLHSLSEHRGRKVLLNSWASW
;
A
#
# COMPACT_ATOMS: atom_id res chain seq x y z
N MET A 1 -16.01 -3.05 -15.75
CA MET A 1 -14.77 -3.84 -15.94
C MET A 1 -14.16 -4.14 -14.57
N PRO A 2 -13.51 -5.26 -14.39
CA PRO A 2 -12.78 -5.50 -13.16
C PRO A 2 -11.61 -4.50 -13.04
N THR A 3 -11.44 -3.96 -11.85
CA THR A 3 -10.34 -3.04 -11.53
C THR A 3 -9.26 -3.81 -10.79
N THR A 4 -8.01 -3.70 -11.23
CA THR A 4 -6.87 -4.26 -10.51
C THR A 4 -6.42 -3.28 -9.45
N VAL A 5 -6.46 -3.69 -8.20
CA VAL A 5 -6.02 -2.89 -7.06
C VAL A 5 -4.78 -3.52 -6.44
N ILE A 6 -3.72 -2.73 -6.35
CA ILE A 6 -2.50 -3.05 -5.60
C ILE A 6 -2.53 -2.16 -4.35
N PHE A 7 -2.84 -2.76 -3.21
CA PHE A 7 -2.95 -2.05 -1.94
C PHE A 7 -1.88 -2.55 -0.96
N GLU A 8 -0.84 -1.76 -0.77
CA GLU A 8 0.35 -2.16 -0.02
C GLU A 8 0.99 -3.42 -0.64
N ASP A 9 0.83 -4.56 0.00
CA ASP A 9 1.34 -5.88 -0.41
C ASP A 9 0.27 -6.79 -1.02
N ALA A 10 -0.99 -6.36 -1.03
CA ALA A 10 -2.11 -7.11 -1.56
C ALA A 10 -2.43 -6.72 -3.00
N VAL A 11 -2.65 -7.71 -3.85
CA VAL A 11 -3.11 -7.52 -5.23
C VAL A 11 -4.43 -8.26 -5.42
N ALA A 12 -5.45 -7.55 -5.86
CA ALA A 12 -6.75 -8.15 -6.16
C ALA A 12 -7.40 -7.52 -7.38
N SER A 13 -8.15 -8.33 -8.11
CA SER A 13 -9.09 -7.85 -9.13
C SER A 13 -10.45 -7.72 -8.47
N VAL A 14 -11.01 -6.53 -8.44
CA VAL A 14 -12.23 -6.17 -7.71
C VAL A 14 -13.25 -5.50 -8.63
N ALA A 15 -14.52 -5.61 -8.30
CA ALA A 15 -15.54 -4.76 -8.87
C ALA A 15 -15.58 -3.45 -8.08
N ALA A 16 -15.29 -2.34 -8.75
CA ALA A 16 -15.20 -1.03 -8.13
C ALA A 16 -15.83 0.04 -9.00
N GLU A 17 -16.33 1.09 -8.37
CA GLU A 17 -16.76 2.32 -9.03
C GLU A 17 -15.64 3.34 -8.91
N ALA A 18 -14.97 3.61 -10.03
CA ALA A 18 -13.93 4.63 -10.11
C ALA A 18 -14.54 5.94 -10.63
N GLN A 19 -14.30 7.03 -9.92
CA GLN A 19 -14.69 8.37 -10.30
C GLN A 19 -13.58 9.35 -9.90
N ASP A 20 -12.92 9.94 -10.88
CA ASP A 20 -11.78 10.85 -10.66
C ASP A 20 -10.72 10.21 -9.74
N GLU A 21 -10.50 10.80 -8.57
CA GLU A 21 -9.55 10.35 -7.54
C GLU A 21 -10.16 9.34 -6.54
N ASP A 22 -11.42 8.96 -6.72
CA ASP A 22 -12.16 8.12 -5.81
C ASP A 22 -12.36 6.71 -6.37
N LEU A 23 -12.16 5.71 -5.52
CA LEU A 23 -12.39 4.30 -5.82
C LEU A 23 -13.29 3.71 -4.75
N TRP A 24 -14.55 3.45 -5.10
CA TRP A 24 -15.54 2.90 -4.20
C TRP A 24 -15.65 1.39 -4.33
N LEU A 25 -15.48 0.69 -3.21
CA LEU A 25 -15.57 -0.76 -3.12
C LEU A 25 -16.73 -1.16 -2.19
N ALA A 26 -17.55 -2.10 -2.66
CA ALA A 26 -18.50 -2.78 -1.79
C ALA A 26 -17.79 -3.57 -0.67
N PRO A 27 -18.43 -3.86 0.47
CA PRO A 27 -17.81 -4.58 1.57
C PRO A 27 -17.21 -5.94 1.18
N SER A 28 -17.86 -6.67 0.26
CA SER A 28 -17.37 -7.95 -0.26
C SER A 28 -16.07 -7.81 -1.07
N GLU A 29 -15.94 -6.74 -1.85
CA GLU A 29 -14.74 -6.46 -2.63
C GLU A 29 -13.60 -5.94 -1.76
N LEU A 30 -13.93 -5.12 -0.75
CA LEU A 30 -12.97 -4.67 0.26
C LEU A 30 -12.36 -5.84 1.04
N ALA A 31 -13.17 -6.85 1.36
CA ALA A 31 -12.72 -8.07 2.03
C ALA A 31 -11.67 -8.86 1.21
N ARG A 32 -11.70 -8.79 -0.12
CA ARG A 32 -10.68 -9.42 -0.98
C ARG A 32 -9.29 -8.81 -0.81
N LEU A 33 -9.23 -7.56 -0.34
CA LEU A 33 -7.98 -6.88 0.04
C LEU A 33 -7.64 -7.10 1.53
N GLY A 34 -8.41 -7.91 2.24
CA GLY A 34 -8.22 -8.21 3.65
C GLY A 34 -8.75 -7.13 4.61
N TRP A 35 -9.52 -6.15 4.11
CA TRP A 35 -10.09 -5.07 4.91
C TRP A 35 -11.57 -5.29 5.18
N ALA A 36 -12.03 -4.85 6.34
CA ALA A 36 -13.44 -4.86 6.72
C ALA A 36 -13.82 -3.59 7.49
N LEU A 37 -15.03 -3.07 7.21
CA LEU A 37 -15.61 -1.99 7.98
C LEU A 37 -16.19 -2.57 9.29
N LYS A 38 -15.71 -2.08 10.42
CA LYS A 38 -16.16 -2.45 11.77
C LYS A 38 -16.59 -1.20 12.55
N PRO A 39 -17.22 -1.33 13.72
CA PRO A 39 -17.58 -0.19 14.56
C PRO A 39 -16.37 0.69 14.93
N GLU A 40 -15.18 0.08 15.10
CA GLU A 40 -13.93 0.77 15.43
C GLU A 40 -13.31 1.51 14.25
N GLY A 41 -13.74 1.19 13.02
CA GLY A 41 -13.20 1.78 11.80
C GLY A 41 -12.95 0.75 10.70
N LEU A 42 -12.02 1.05 9.82
CA LEU A 42 -11.57 0.12 8.78
C LEU A 42 -10.43 -0.73 9.32
N CYS A 43 -10.66 -2.05 9.40
CA CYS A 43 -9.75 -2.97 10.06
C CYS A 43 -9.18 -4.01 9.10
N ARG A 44 -7.90 -4.34 9.30
CA ARG A 44 -7.18 -5.45 8.65
C ARG A 44 -6.39 -6.20 9.72
N GLY A 45 -6.84 -7.39 10.07
CA GLY A 45 -6.27 -8.11 11.20
C GLY A 45 -6.35 -7.29 12.51
N PRO A 46 -5.24 -7.10 13.22
CA PRO A 46 -5.20 -6.31 14.45
C PRO A 46 -5.18 -4.80 14.21
N LEU A 47 -4.89 -4.36 12.99
CA LEU A 47 -4.85 -2.95 12.62
C LEU A 47 -6.26 -2.44 12.34
N CYS A 48 -6.68 -1.39 13.06
CA CYS A 48 -7.90 -0.66 12.75
C CYS A 48 -7.58 0.82 12.54
N VAL A 49 -8.08 1.37 11.45
CA VAL A 49 -7.98 2.79 11.10
C VAL A 49 -9.28 3.46 11.50
N PRO A 50 -9.28 4.33 12.51
CA PRO A 50 -10.49 5.05 12.91
C PRO A 50 -10.99 5.93 11.76
N ILE A 51 -12.30 6.00 11.62
CA ILE A 51 -12.94 6.90 10.66
C ILE A 51 -13.39 8.15 11.41
N PRO A 52 -12.76 9.32 11.18
CA PRO A 52 -13.18 10.55 11.81
C PRO A 52 -14.63 10.88 11.42
N PRO A 53 -15.51 11.26 12.38
CA PRO A 53 -16.90 11.59 12.07
C PRO A 53 -17.05 12.66 10.98
N ALA A 54 -16.17 13.65 10.98
CA ALA A 54 -16.17 14.74 10.01
C ALA A 54 -15.83 14.28 8.57
N ARG A 55 -15.14 13.13 8.41
CA ARG A 55 -14.75 12.58 7.11
C ARG A 55 -15.53 11.32 6.73
N ARG A 56 -16.47 10.91 7.57
CA ARG A 56 -17.22 9.67 7.35
C ARG A 56 -17.94 9.65 6.00
N ALA A 57 -18.58 10.74 5.63
CA ALA A 57 -19.31 10.83 4.35
C ALA A 57 -18.39 10.72 3.11
N GLU A 58 -17.12 11.14 3.22
CA GLU A 58 -16.11 10.99 2.19
C GLU A 58 -15.60 9.55 2.08
N LEU A 59 -15.51 8.86 3.21
CA LEU A 59 -14.87 7.55 3.32
C LEU A 59 -15.84 6.38 3.21
N VAL A 60 -17.10 6.56 3.63
CA VAL A 60 -18.08 5.47 3.72
C VAL A 60 -19.46 5.95 3.27
N ARG A 61 -20.07 5.24 2.31
CA ARG A 61 -21.45 5.44 1.88
C ARG A 61 -22.44 4.74 2.80
N ALA A 62 -23.72 5.09 2.68
CA ALA A 62 -24.80 4.50 3.46
C ALA A 62 -24.99 2.98 3.22
N ASP A 63 -24.64 2.50 2.04
CA ASP A 63 -24.65 1.07 1.67
C ASP A 63 -23.44 0.29 2.20
N GLY A 64 -22.54 0.95 2.92
CA GLY A 64 -21.30 0.37 3.45
C GLY A 64 -20.15 0.34 2.47
N ALA A 65 -20.31 0.86 1.27
CA ALA A 65 -19.19 0.99 0.33
C ALA A 65 -18.12 1.95 0.87
N VAL A 66 -16.87 1.61 0.66
CA VAL A 66 -15.72 2.36 1.18
C VAL A 66 -14.95 2.98 0.03
N ASN A 67 -14.60 4.26 0.18
CA ASN A 67 -13.72 4.96 -0.75
C ASN A 67 -12.26 4.61 -0.44
N LEU A 68 -11.71 3.67 -1.18
CA LEU A 68 -10.34 3.20 -0.99
C LEU A 68 -9.31 4.30 -1.34
N GLY A 69 -9.57 5.11 -2.37
CA GLY A 69 -8.70 6.23 -2.74
C GLY A 69 -8.61 7.28 -1.62
N ALA A 70 -9.74 7.71 -1.08
CA ALA A 70 -9.77 8.66 0.03
C ALA A 70 -9.17 8.07 1.32
N LEU A 71 -9.43 6.79 1.62
CA LEU A 71 -8.80 6.09 2.74
C LEU A 71 -7.28 6.05 2.62
N ALA A 72 -6.77 5.70 1.45
CA ALA A 72 -5.33 5.63 1.21
C ALA A 72 -4.68 7.02 1.41
N ARG A 73 -5.29 8.07 0.85
CA ARG A 73 -4.83 9.44 1.07
C ARG A 73 -4.89 9.85 2.54
N HIS A 74 -5.94 9.47 3.26
CA HIS A 74 -6.06 9.72 4.71
C HIS A 74 -4.93 9.07 5.52
N ARG A 75 -4.45 7.91 5.07
CA ARG A 75 -3.30 7.21 5.67
C ARG A 75 -1.93 7.73 5.19
N GLY A 76 -1.91 8.80 4.40
CA GLY A 76 -0.67 9.32 3.83
C GLY A 76 0.00 8.38 2.82
N GLN A 77 -0.78 7.51 2.20
CA GLN A 77 -0.31 6.63 1.12
C GLN A 77 -0.24 7.41 -0.19
N VAL A 78 0.73 7.06 -1.01
CA VAL A 78 0.77 7.52 -2.40
C VAL A 78 -0.25 6.72 -3.19
N VAL A 79 -1.15 7.41 -3.89
CA VAL A 79 -2.16 6.80 -4.76
C VAL A 79 -1.86 7.19 -6.20
N VAL A 80 -1.75 6.19 -7.05
CA VAL A 80 -1.59 6.35 -8.51
C VAL A 80 -2.61 5.46 -9.20
N HIS A 81 -3.24 5.95 -10.25
CA HIS A 81 -4.18 5.14 -11.01
C HIS A 81 -4.05 5.39 -12.52
N ASP A 82 -4.43 4.36 -13.28
CA ASP A 82 -4.60 4.42 -14.72
C ASP A 82 -6.06 4.02 -15.03
N ALA A 83 -6.88 5.02 -15.35
CA ALA A 83 -8.30 4.83 -15.59
C ALA A 83 -8.55 3.99 -16.86
N GLU A 84 -7.71 4.12 -17.90
CA GLU A 84 -7.87 3.38 -19.16
C GLU A 84 -7.62 1.88 -18.97
N ARG A 85 -6.66 1.54 -18.12
CA ARG A 85 -6.31 0.15 -17.80
C ARG A 85 -7.02 -0.41 -16.58
N GLY A 86 -7.77 0.44 -15.86
CA GLY A 86 -8.46 0.04 -14.64
C GLY A 86 -7.49 -0.46 -13.56
N VAL A 87 -6.38 0.25 -13.35
CA VAL A 87 -5.36 -0.12 -12.35
C VAL A 87 -5.23 0.98 -11.30
N TRP A 88 -5.25 0.57 -10.04
CA TRP A 88 -5.05 1.45 -8.88
C TRP A 88 -3.92 0.92 -8.02
N VAL A 89 -3.00 1.78 -7.63
CA VAL A 89 -1.87 1.46 -6.76
C VAL A 89 -1.88 2.37 -5.54
N CYS A 90 -1.99 1.78 -4.37
CA CYS A 90 -1.89 2.46 -3.08
C CYS A 90 -0.64 1.94 -2.37
N GLY A 91 0.37 2.78 -2.27
CA GLY A 91 1.65 2.45 -1.65
C GLY A 91 1.56 2.23 -0.14
N PRO A 92 2.69 2.00 0.54
CA PRO A 92 2.73 1.85 2.00
C PRO A 92 2.21 3.08 2.73
N ALA A 93 1.63 2.88 3.92
CA ALA A 93 1.17 3.96 4.77
C ALA A 93 2.32 4.92 5.11
N GLY A 94 2.00 6.21 5.26
CA GLY A 94 2.98 7.25 5.56
C GLY A 94 3.80 6.95 6.81
N GLU A 95 3.15 6.44 7.85
CA GLU A 95 3.79 6.05 9.11
C GLU A 95 4.87 4.97 8.94
N VAL A 96 4.60 3.94 8.12
CA VAL A 96 5.57 2.87 7.83
C VAL A 96 6.78 3.43 7.10
N ARG A 97 6.53 4.29 6.11
CA ARG A 97 7.58 4.95 5.33
C ARG A 97 8.43 5.89 6.18
N ASP A 98 7.79 6.66 7.06
CA ASP A 98 8.46 7.59 7.96
C ASP A 98 9.24 6.86 9.07
N ALA A 99 8.72 5.76 9.59
CA ALA A 99 9.43 4.92 10.55
C ALA A 99 10.71 4.35 9.95
N ALA A 100 10.66 3.84 8.71
CA ALA A 100 11.84 3.35 8.00
C ALA A 100 12.89 4.45 7.80
N ARG A 101 12.48 5.67 7.46
CA ARG A 101 13.37 6.83 7.31
C ARG A 101 13.99 7.27 8.64
N ARG A 102 13.20 7.32 9.70
CA ARG A 102 13.67 7.76 11.04
C ARG A 102 14.60 6.76 11.69
N SER A 103 14.44 5.47 11.41
CA SER A 103 15.31 4.44 11.95
C SER A 103 16.73 4.52 11.41
N LEU A 104 16.93 5.18 10.26
CA LEU A 104 18.21 5.21 9.53
C LEU A 104 18.79 3.81 9.24
N ALA A 105 17.98 2.77 9.43
CA ALA A 105 18.36 1.41 9.14
C ALA A 105 18.14 1.12 7.64
N ALA A 106 19.20 0.74 6.95
CA ALA A 106 19.09 0.28 5.57
C ALA A 106 18.36 -1.08 5.54
N PRO A 107 17.39 -1.27 4.63
CA PRO A 107 16.79 -2.58 4.40
C PRO A 107 17.88 -3.59 4.03
N ASP A 108 17.81 -4.79 4.59
CA ASP A 108 18.72 -5.86 4.18
C ASP A 108 18.28 -6.42 2.82
N PHE A 109 19.23 -6.82 2.02
CA PHE A 109 18.99 -7.52 0.76
C PHE A 109 20.10 -8.52 0.50
N THR A 110 19.82 -9.53 -0.29
CA THR A 110 20.76 -10.57 -0.69
C THR A 110 20.80 -10.67 -2.20
N LEU A 111 21.99 -10.58 -2.78
CA LEU A 111 22.23 -10.67 -4.21
C LEU A 111 23.32 -11.70 -4.51
N PRO A 112 23.21 -12.42 -5.64
CA PRO A 112 24.28 -13.30 -6.10
C PRO A 112 25.42 -12.48 -6.75
N ASP A 113 26.65 -12.93 -6.58
CA ASP A 113 27.79 -12.48 -7.36
C ASP A 113 27.84 -13.21 -8.73
N LEU A 114 28.88 -12.95 -9.51
CA LEU A 114 29.04 -13.55 -10.84
C LEU A 114 29.23 -15.09 -10.81
N ASP A 115 29.66 -15.62 -9.66
CA ASP A 115 29.81 -17.06 -9.44
C ASP A 115 28.54 -17.70 -8.84
N GLY A 116 27.48 -16.90 -8.63
CA GLY A 116 26.22 -17.32 -8.05
C GLY A 116 26.22 -17.43 -6.52
N ARG A 117 27.31 -16.99 -5.84
CA ARG A 117 27.38 -16.97 -4.39
C ARG A 117 26.56 -15.80 -3.85
N LEU A 118 25.70 -16.07 -2.86
CA LEU A 118 24.86 -15.07 -2.24
C LEU A 118 25.62 -14.21 -1.24
N HIS A 119 25.43 -12.91 -1.31
CA HIS A 119 25.95 -11.90 -0.40
C HIS A 119 24.84 -11.04 0.15
N SER A 120 24.81 -10.84 1.45
CA SER A 120 23.82 -9.98 2.13
C SER A 120 24.48 -8.69 2.60
N LEU A 121 23.72 -7.58 2.55
CA LEU A 121 24.21 -6.30 3.08
C LEU A 121 24.55 -6.39 4.57
N SER A 122 23.80 -7.19 5.32
CA SER A 122 24.02 -7.44 6.75
C SER A 122 25.37 -8.06 7.10
N GLU A 123 26.01 -8.76 6.17
CA GLU A 123 27.38 -9.33 6.36
C GLU A 123 28.45 -8.24 6.54
N HIS A 124 28.15 -7.02 6.09
CA HIS A 124 29.05 -5.88 6.19
C HIS A 124 28.80 -4.97 7.38
N ARG A 125 28.05 -5.43 8.39
CA ARG A 125 27.78 -4.65 9.61
C ARG A 125 29.09 -4.22 10.28
N GLY A 126 29.12 -2.96 10.76
CA GLY A 126 30.31 -2.36 11.36
C GLY A 126 31.32 -1.81 10.33
N ARG A 127 31.02 -1.88 9.06
CA ARG A 127 31.85 -1.31 7.97
C ARG A 127 31.07 -0.22 7.25
N LYS A 128 31.81 0.71 6.64
CA LYS A 128 31.21 1.67 5.69
C LYS A 128 31.04 1.00 4.35
N VAL A 129 29.81 1.01 3.81
CA VAL A 129 29.46 0.41 2.51
C VAL A 129 29.01 1.50 1.57
N LEU A 130 29.59 1.56 0.38
CA LEU A 130 29.09 2.36 -0.73
C LEU A 130 28.35 1.44 -1.71
N LEU A 131 27.06 1.65 -1.85
CA LEU A 131 26.25 0.96 -2.84
C LEU A 131 26.17 1.81 -4.11
N ASN A 132 26.64 1.27 -5.23
CA ASN A 132 26.52 1.89 -6.55
C ASN A 132 25.73 0.97 -7.47
N SER A 133 24.78 1.53 -8.20
CA SER A 133 23.98 0.83 -9.19
C SER A 133 24.14 1.53 -10.54
N TRP A 134 24.49 0.77 -11.56
CA TRP A 134 24.58 1.28 -12.91
C TRP A 134 24.09 0.24 -13.92
N ALA A 135 23.91 0.66 -15.13
CA ALA A 135 23.60 -0.22 -16.24
C ALA A 135 24.55 0.07 -17.42
N SER A 136 24.89 -0.99 -18.11
CA SER A 136 25.77 -0.95 -19.29
C SER A 136 24.95 -1.19 -20.56
N TRP A 137 24.24 -0.21 -21.03
CA TRP A 137 23.60 -0.22 -22.35
C TRP A 137 24.07 0.92 -23.22
#